data_550005dca668f7d44e2b994c7bfe4a1a
#
_entry.id   550005dca668f7d44e2b994c7bfe4a1a
#
_cell.length_a   1.000
_cell.length_b   1.000
_cell.length_c   1.000
_cell.angle_alpha   90.00
_cell.angle_beta   90.00
_cell.angle_gamma   90.00
#
_symmetry.space_group_name_H-M   'P 1'
#
loop_
_entity.id
_entity.type
_entity.pdbx_description
1 polymer ?
#
loop_
_entity_poly.entity_id
_entity_poly.type
_entity_poly.pdbx_seq_one_letter_code
_entity_poly.pdbx_strand_id
1 'polypeptide(L)'
;SQRPDVGAVGAKLYYPDDTIQHAGVIMGINGSAGHSHKSYPRKAVGDLYRLVTTQDYMAVTGACLMTKTELYRAAGGLDEAKFAVAYNDVDYCLKLWQKGLLNVYTPRAEAYHYESKSRGLDTTPENAARYAREKANFYTKYHEYIDHYDPYYNPHFNNLFENFGLK
;
A
#
# COMPACT_ATOMS: atom_id res chain seq x y z
N SER A 1 -15.23 -7.79 -3.44
CA SER A 1 -16.04 -6.62 -3.80
C SER A 1 -17.21 -7.04 -4.67
N GLN A 2 -18.39 -6.47 -4.43
CA GLN A 2 -19.57 -6.68 -5.30
C GLN A 2 -19.59 -5.68 -6.48
N ARG A 3 -18.91 -4.55 -6.35
CA ARG A 3 -18.80 -3.54 -7.41
C ARG A 3 -17.89 -4.05 -8.54
N PRO A 4 -18.31 -3.90 -9.82
CA PRO A 4 -17.53 -4.37 -10.96
C PRO A 4 -16.25 -3.55 -11.21
N ASP A 5 -16.25 -2.29 -10.82
CA ASP A 5 -15.14 -1.34 -10.96
C ASP A 5 -14.08 -1.43 -9.86
N VAL A 6 -14.30 -2.27 -8.82
CA VAL A 6 -13.34 -2.45 -7.71
C VAL A 6 -12.50 -3.70 -7.92
N GLY A 7 -11.18 -3.51 -8.02
CA GLY A 7 -10.18 -4.55 -8.17
C GLY A 7 -9.73 -5.18 -6.86
N ALA A 8 -9.38 -4.34 -5.89
CA ALA A 8 -8.94 -4.78 -4.57
C ALA A 8 -9.58 -3.95 -3.46
N VAL A 9 -9.75 -4.57 -2.27
CA VAL A 9 -10.20 -3.89 -1.05
C VAL A 9 -9.24 -4.24 0.08
N GLY A 10 -8.67 -3.21 0.73
CA GLY A 10 -7.79 -3.34 1.89
C GLY A 10 -8.48 -2.91 3.19
N ALA A 11 -8.19 -3.61 4.26
CA ALA A 11 -8.66 -3.30 5.61
C ALA A 11 -7.78 -2.24 6.29
N LYS A 12 -8.31 -1.61 7.34
CA LYS A 12 -7.52 -0.80 8.28
C LYS A 12 -6.73 -1.72 9.21
N LEU A 13 -5.40 -1.56 9.22
CA LEU A 13 -4.55 -2.41 10.06
C LEU A 13 -3.86 -1.60 11.14
N TYR A 14 -3.66 -2.27 12.28
CA TYR A 14 -2.98 -1.72 13.44
C TYR A 14 -1.75 -2.52 13.80
N TYR A 15 -0.75 -1.82 14.32
CA TYR A 15 0.32 -2.41 15.09
C TYR A 15 -0.18 -2.90 16.45
N PRO A 16 0.59 -3.79 17.15
CA PRO A 16 0.22 -4.29 18.49
C PRO A 16 0.06 -3.18 19.55
N ASP A 17 0.62 -2.01 19.34
CA ASP A 17 0.58 -0.84 20.23
C ASP A 17 -0.62 0.10 19.96
N ASP A 18 -1.62 -0.35 19.20
CA ASP A 18 -2.79 0.43 18.79
C ASP A 18 -2.47 1.65 17.91
N THR A 19 -1.32 1.67 17.25
CA THR A 19 -1.07 2.66 16.20
C THR A 19 -1.44 2.11 14.82
N ILE A 20 -1.74 3.01 13.87
CA ILE A 20 -2.13 2.64 12.51
C ILE A 20 -0.90 2.10 11.77
N GLN A 21 -1.02 0.91 11.21
CA GLN A 21 -0.06 0.33 10.30
C GLN A 21 -0.41 0.62 8.84
N HIS A 22 -1.68 0.49 8.49
CA HIS A 22 -2.16 0.64 7.12
C HIS A 22 -3.54 1.31 7.04
N ALA A 23 -3.62 2.30 6.18
CA ALA A 23 -4.87 2.96 5.78
C ALA A 23 -4.81 3.41 4.30
N GLY A 24 -4.26 2.56 3.42
CA GLY A 24 -3.97 2.83 2.02
C GLY A 24 -2.47 3.03 1.77
N VAL A 25 -2.06 2.94 0.51
CA VAL A 25 -0.67 3.13 0.06
C VAL A 25 -0.61 4.32 -0.89
N ILE A 26 0.34 5.23 -0.60
CA ILE A 26 0.63 6.43 -1.38
C ILE A 26 1.91 6.18 -2.17
N MET A 27 1.88 6.47 -3.47
CA MET A 27 3.07 6.39 -4.32
C MET A 27 3.95 7.64 -4.14
N GLY A 28 5.26 7.48 -4.30
CA GLY A 28 6.25 8.56 -4.22
C GLY A 28 6.78 8.85 -2.81
N ILE A 29 6.18 8.32 -1.76
CA ILE A 29 6.68 8.50 -0.40
C ILE A 29 8.10 7.90 -0.27
N ASN A 30 9.05 8.73 0.17
CA ASN A 30 10.47 8.38 0.30
C ASN A 30 11.07 7.75 -0.98
N GLY A 31 10.64 8.25 -2.15
CA GLY A 31 11.09 7.75 -3.45
C GLY A 31 10.65 6.31 -3.73
N SER A 32 9.52 5.89 -3.18
CA SER A 32 8.97 4.54 -3.35
C SER A 32 7.46 4.54 -3.14
N ALA A 33 6.98 3.84 -2.13
CA ALA A 33 5.59 3.82 -1.69
C ALA A 33 5.54 3.73 -0.17
N GLY A 34 4.56 4.40 0.45
CA GLY A 34 4.40 4.43 1.91
C GLY A 34 2.96 4.24 2.34
N HIS A 35 2.77 3.79 3.58
CA HIS A 35 1.45 3.60 4.16
C HIS A 35 0.89 4.94 4.66
N SER A 36 -0.31 5.29 4.22
CA SER A 36 -1.03 6.48 4.67
C SER A 36 -1.20 6.49 6.19
N HIS A 37 -0.88 7.61 6.85
CA HIS A 37 -1.05 7.84 8.28
C HIS A 37 -0.37 6.79 9.18
N LYS A 38 0.73 6.23 8.73
CA LYS A 38 1.50 5.26 9.53
C LYS A 38 1.86 5.83 10.90
N SER A 39 1.73 5.00 11.93
CA SER A 39 1.99 5.34 13.34
C SER A 39 1.05 6.38 13.96
N TYR A 40 -0.04 6.78 13.28
CA TYR A 40 -1.07 7.59 13.90
C TYR A 40 -1.83 6.77 14.96
N PRO A 41 -2.36 7.44 16.02
CA PRO A 41 -3.19 6.76 17.01
C PRO A 41 -4.43 6.10 16.37
N ARG A 42 -4.85 4.94 16.87
CA ARG A 42 -6.02 4.18 16.39
C ARG A 42 -7.28 5.05 16.22
N LYS A 43 -7.53 5.96 17.16
CA LYS A 43 -8.72 6.83 17.19
C LYS A 43 -8.58 8.08 16.34
N ALA A 44 -7.45 8.30 15.66
CA ALA A 44 -7.28 9.45 14.79
C ALA A 44 -8.29 9.37 13.63
N VAL A 45 -8.81 10.51 13.22
CA VAL A 45 -9.72 10.62 12.08
C VAL A 45 -8.95 10.87 10.77
N GLY A 46 -7.68 11.29 10.88
CA GLY A 46 -6.82 11.66 9.75
C GLY A 46 -7.25 12.96 9.06
N ASP A 47 -6.44 13.39 8.13
CA ASP A 47 -6.72 14.58 7.32
C ASP A 47 -8.00 14.38 6.51
N LEU A 48 -8.92 15.35 6.58
CA LEU A 48 -10.21 15.30 5.92
C LEU A 48 -10.98 13.98 6.19
N TYR A 49 -10.89 13.45 7.41
CA TYR A 49 -11.56 12.22 7.83
C TYR A 49 -11.14 10.96 7.04
N ARG A 50 -9.98 10.94 6.41
CA ARG A 50 -9.50 9.84 5.57
C ARG A 50 -9.40 8.51 6.29
N LEU A 51 -9.09 8.53 7.59
CA LEU A 51 -8.94 7.31 8.40
C LEU A 51 -10.26 6.64 8.80
N VAL A 52 -11.38 7.34 8.66
CA VAL A 52 -12.71 6.86 9.06
C VAL A 52 -13.72 6.78 7.90
N THR A 53 -13.29 7.14 6.69
CA THR A 53 -14.09 7.04 5.46
C THR A 53 -13.43 6.10 4.46
N THR A 54 -14.26 5.49 3.60
CA THR A 54 -13.75 4.68 2.48
C THR A 54 -13.05 5.59 1.47
N GLN A 55 -11.86 5.20 1.03
CA GLN A 55 -11.00 5.98 0.14
C GLN A 55 -10.45 5.11 -1.00
N ASP A 56 -10.22 5.72 -2.15
CA ASP A 56 -9.46 5.11 -3.23
C ASP A 56 -7.97 5.45 -3.05
N TYR A 57 -7.12 4.47 -3.34
CA TYR A 57 -5.66 4.60 -3.32
C TYR A 57 -5.05 3.88 -4.52
N MET A 58 -3.80 4.20 -4.85
CA MET A 58 -3.05 3.46 -5.87
C MET A 58 -2.86 1.99 -5.48
N ALA A 59 -2.71 1.71 -4.18
CA ALA A 59 -2.60 0.35 -3.68
C ALA A 59 -3.11 0.20 -2.24
N VAL A 60 -3.31 -1.06 -1.84
CA VAL A 60 -3.58 -1.49 -0.46
C VAL A 60 -2.69 -2.68 -0.13
N THR A 61 -2.35 -2.87 1.16
CA THR A 61 -1.41 -3.90 1.58
C THR A 61 -1.96 -5.32 1.46
N GLY A 62 -1.13 -6.24 1.04
CA GLY A 62 -1.39 -7.68 1.00
C GLY A 62 -1.59 -8.34 2.36
N ALA A 63 -1.23 -7.65 3.46
CA ALA A 63 -1.46 -8.17 4.81
C ALA A 63 -2.95 -8.44 5.10
N CYS A 64 -3.87 -7.67 4.48
CA CYS A 64 -5.30 -7.97 4.48
C CYS A 64 -5.94 -7.34 3.22
N LEU A 65 -5.87 -8.06 2.11
CA LEU A 65 -6.39 -7.65 0.81
C LEU A 65 -7.42 -8.65 0.33
N MET A 66 -8.55 -8.15 -0.13
CA MET A 66 -9.58 -8.93 -0.81
C MET A 66 -9.65 -8.53 -2.28
N THR A 67 -9.63 -9.52 -3.17
CA THR A 67 -9.82 -9.35 -4.62
C THR A 67 -10.62 -10.53 -5.18
N LYS A 68 -11.19 -10.38 -6.36
CA LYS A 68 -11.86 -11.49 -7.05
C LYS A 68 -10.81 -12.46 -7.60
N THR A 69 -11.04 -13.76 -7.47
CA THR A 69 -10.13 -14.79 -7.96
C THR A 69 -9.86 -14.66 -9.47
N GLU A 70 -10.88 -14.28 -10.24
CA GLU A 70 -10.74 -14.07 -11.69
C GLU A 70 -9.77 -12.91 -11.99
N LEU A 71 -9.87 -11.80 -11.24
CA LEU A 71 -8.97 -10.66 -11.40
C LEU A 71 -7.54 -11.01 -11.01
N TYR A 72 -7.37 -11.77 -9.92
CA TYR A 72 -6.07 -12.25 -9.48
C TYR A 72 -5.39 -13.08 -10.57
N ARG A 73 -6.11 -14.04 -11.15
CA ARG A 73 -5.60 -14.87 -12.25
C ARG A 73 -5.32 -14.06 -13.51
N ALA A 74 -6.23 -13.16 -13.90
CA ALA A 74 -6.10 -12.33 -15.09
C ALA A 74 -4.96 -11.28 -14.99
N ALA A 75 -4.56 -10.90 -13.77
CA ALA A 75 -3.42 -10.04 -13.52
C ALA A 75 -2.08 -10.82 -13.43
N GLY A 76 -2.11 -12.15 -13.49
CA GLY A 76 -0.94 -13.00 -13.34
C GLY A 76 -0.48 -13.20 -11.89
N GLY A 77 -1.34 -12.89 -10.91
CA GLY A 77 -1.00 -13.01 -9.48
C GLY A 77 0.06 -12.04 -9.00
N LEU A 78 0.78 -12.44 -7.94
CA LEU A 78 1.95 -11.73 -7.42
C LEU A 78 3.19 -12.07 -8.24
N ASP A 79 4.04 -11.10 -8.50
CA ASP A 79 5.31 -11.29 -9.24
C ASP A 79 6.42 -11.71 -8.28
N GLU A 80 6.47 -13.00 -7.95
CA GLU A 80 7.45 -13.57 -7.01
C GLU A 80 8.90 -13.43 -7.50
N ALA A 81 9.11 -13.37 -8.82
CA ALA A 81 10.45 -13.25 -9.39
C ALA A 81 11.09 -11.89 -9.13
N LYS A 82 10.29 -10.81 -9.17
CA LYS A 82 10.77 -9.44 -8.96
C LYS A 82 10.52 -8.94 -7.54
N PHE A 83 9.45 -9.42 -6.89
CA PHE A 83 8.94 -8.96 -5.62
C PHE A 83 8.58 -10.15 -4.73
N ALA A 84 9.59 -10.87 -4.25
CA ALA A 84 9.37 -12.06 -3.43
C ALA A 84 8.71 -11.72 -2.07
N VAL A 85 8.99 -10.54 -1.54
CA VAL A 85 8.49 -10.08 -0.23
C VAL A 85 7.96 -8.66 -0.27
N ALA A 86 8.78 -7.65 -0.61
CA ALA A 86 8.36 -6.27 -0.65
C ALA A 86 7.72 -5.92 -2.00
N TYR A 87 6.74 -5.02 -1.97
CA TYR A 87 6.07 -4.45 -3.15
C TYR A 87 5.22 -5.42 -4.00
N ASN A 88 5.11 -6.69 -3.65
CA ASN A 88 4.31 -7.65 -4.43
C ASN A 88 2.81 -7.28 -4.44
N ASP A 89 2.29 -6.80 -3.33
CA ASP A 89 0.93 -6.31 -3.17
C ASP A 89 0.70 -4.98 -3.90
N VAL A 90 1.67 -4.06 -3.81
CA VAL A 90 1.62 -2.79 -4.53
C VAL A 90 1.68 -3.03 -6.04
N ASP A 91 2.58 -3.88 -6.52
CA ASP A 91 2.66 -4.31 -7.93
C ASP A 91 1.33 -4.89 -8.42
N TYR A 92 0.73 -5.76 -7.62
CA TYR A 92 -0.57 -6.35 -7.96
C TYR A 92 -1.67 -5.28 -8.06
N CYS A 93 -1.76 -4.38 -7.09
CA CYS A 93 -2.72 -3.27 -7.10
C CYS A 93 -2.52 -2.34 -8.31
N LEU A 94 -1.27 -2.02 -8.66
CA LEU A 94 -0.97 -1.20 -9.84
C LEU A 94 -1.35 -1.89 -11.15
N LYS A 95 -1.20 -3.22 -11.27
CA LYS A 95 -1.72 -3.99 -12.41
C LYS A 95 -3.24 -3.89 -12.54
N LEU A 96 -3.96 -3.87 -11.42
CA LEU A 96 -5.42 -3.68 -11.41
C LEU A 96 -5.78 -2.25 -11.81
N TRP A 97 -5.10 -1.28 -11.24
CA TRP A 97 -5.32 0.14 -11.54
C TRP A 97 -5.05 0.48 -13.02
N GLN A 98 -4.00 -0.08 -13.62
CA GLN A 98 -3.70 0.04 -15.05
C GLN A 98 -4.80 -0.54 -15.97
N LYS A 99 -5.63 -1.42 -15.43
CA LYS A 99 -6.83 -1.96 -16.12
C LYS A 99 -8.09 -1.14 -15.86
N GLY A 100 -7.97 0.03 -15.22
CA GLY A 100 -9.09 0.91 -14.89
C GLY A 100 -9.90 0.48 -13.67
N LEU A 101 -9.36 -0.39 -12.81
CA LEU A 101 -10.01 -0.84 -11.59
C LEU A 101 -9.53 -0.03 -10.38
N LEU A 102 -10.42 0.19 -9.42
CA LEU A 102 -10.13 0.91 -8.18
C LEU A 102 -9.53 -0.03 -7.13
N ASN A 103 -8.56 0.48 -6.36
CA ASN A 103 -8.10 -0.16 -5.13
C ASN A 103 -8.63 0.66 -3.95
N VAL A 104 -9.42 0.03 -3.12
CA VAL A 104 -10.25 0.70 -2.10
C VAL A 104 -9.75 0.37 -0.71
N TYR A 105 -9.46 1.37 0.09
CA TYR A 105 -9.30 1.24 1.53
C TYR A 105 -10.67 1.34 2.21
N THR A 106 -10.95 0.45 3.17
CA THR A 106 -12.15 0.53 4.01
C THR A 106 -11.82 0.51 5.50
N PRO A 107 -12.25 1.53 6.27
CA PRO A 107 -12.09 1.52 7.72
C PRO A 107 -13.12 0.64 8.44
N ARG A 108 -14.06 0.02 7.72
CA ARG A 108 -15.09 -0.85 8.29
C ARG A 108 -14.60 -2.27 8.58
N ALA A 109 -13.45 -2.64 8.02
CA ALA A 109 -12.75 -3.87 8.34
C ALA A 109 -11.46 -3.48 9.07
N GLU A 110 -11.30 -3.95 10.30
CA GLU A 110 -10.15 -3.66 11.15
C GLU A 110 -9.48 -4.94 11.61
N ALA A 111 -8.14 -4.96 11.65
CA ALA A 111 -7.38 -6.07 12.19
C ALA A 111 -6.03 -5.61 12.74
N TYR A 112 -5.43 -6.42 13.60
CA TYR A 112 -4.02 -6.27 14.00
C TYR A 112 -3.14 -7.10 13.07
N HIS A 113 -2.06 -6.50 12.60
CA HIS A 113 -1.03 -7.21 11.85
C HIS A 113 0.30 -7.16 12.60
N TYR A 114 0.72 -8.32 13.07
CA TYR A 114 1.99 -8.52 13.79
C TYR A 114 3.12 -8.65 12.77
N GLU A 115 3.50 -7.52 12.19
CA GLU A 115 4.51 -7.44 11.13
C GLU A 115 5.80 -8.16 11.52
N SER A 116 6.41 -8.82 10.55
CA SER A 116 7.71 -9.51 10.69
C SER A 116 7.77 -10.68 11.67
N LYS A 117 6.66 -11.09 12.29
CA LYS A 117 6.64 -12.19 13.25
C LYS A 117 7.03 -13.55 12.63
N SER A 118 6.66 -13.73 11.35
CA SER A 118 6.91 -15.00 10.62
C SER A 118 8.19 -14.98 9.79
N ARG A 119 8.65 -13.81 9.32
CA ARG A 119 9.81 -13.68 8.41
C ARG A 119 11.02 -12.98 9.01
N GLY A 120 10.90 -12.39 10.18
CA GLY A 120 11.91 -11.52 10.78
C GLY A 120 11.96 -10.11 10.16
N LEU A 121 12.82 -9.28 10.72
CA LEU A 121 13.05 -7.91 10.24
C LEU A 121 13.97 -7.90 9.00
N ASP A 122 13.85 -6.89 8.16
CA ASP A 122 14.74 -6.66 6.99
C ASP A 122 16.12 -6.10 7.39
N THR A 123 16.59 -6.45 8.60
CA THR A 123 17.85 -5.95 9.17
C THR A 123 19.03 -6.89 8.99
N THR A 124 18.80 -8.14 8.56
CA THR A 124 19.92 -9.02 8.20
C THR A 124 20.52 -8.60 6.86
N PRO A 125 21.83 -8.83 6.62
CA PRO A 125 22.46 -8.47 5.34
C PRO A 125 21.75 -9.03 4.10
N GLU A 126 21.29 -10.29 4.19
CA GLU A 126 20.57 -10.95 3.10
C GLU A 126 19.20 -10.29 2.84
N ASN A 127 18.45 -10.01 3.90
CA ASN A 127 17.16 -9.35 3.82
C ASN A 127 17.28 -7.91 3.32
N ALA A 128 18.29 -7.18 3.77
CA ALA A 128 18.57 -5.82 3.31
C ALA A 128 18.94 -5.81 1.81
N ALA A 129 19.78 -6.74 1.37
CA ALA A 129 20.16 -6.87 -0.04
C ALA A 129 18.94 -7.25 -0.92
N ARG A 130 18.09 -8.18 -0.45
CA ARG A 130 16.82 -8.50 -1.13
C ARG A 130 15.94 -7.27 -1.25
N TYR A 131 15.67 -6.57 -0.13
CA TYR A 131 14.84 -5.37 -0.11
C TYR A 131 15.36 -4.29 -1.05
N ALA A 132 16.67 -4.03 -1.05
CA ALA A 132 17.29 -3.04 -1.96
C ALA A 132 17.05 -3.41 -3.44
N ARG A 133 17.19 -4.70 -3.80
CA ARG A 133 16.93 -5.19 -5.14
C ARG A 133 15.44 -5.06 -5.51
N GLU A 134 14.53 -5.45 -4.62
CA GLU A 134 13.09 -5.32 -4.86
C GLU A 134 12.67 -3.85 -5.00
N LYS A 135 13.23 -2.95 -4.19
CA LYS A 135 13.03 -1.49 -4.31
C LYS A 135 13.52 -0.96 -5.66
N ALA A 136 14.68 -1.40 -6.12
CA ALA A 136 15.21 -1.02 -7.43
C ALA A 136 14.35 -1.54 -8.59
N ASN A 137 13.88 -2.78 -8.51
CA ASN A 137 12.95 -3.35 -9.47
C ASN A 137 11.62 -2.56 -9.50
N PHE A 138 11.13 -2.18 -8.32
CA PHE A 138 9.89 -1.42 -8.19
C PHE A 138 10.03 -0.03 -8.81
N TYR A 139 11.10 0.68 -8.52
CA TYR A 139 11.40 1.98 -9.14
C TYR A 139 11.52 1.85 -10.67
N THR A 140 12.29 0.89 -11.16
CA THR A 140 12.45 0.66 -12.61
C THR A 140 11.10 0.45 -13.31
N LYS A 141 10.15 -0.23 -12.66
CA LYS A 141 8.86 -0.55 -13.25
C LYS A 141 7.83 0.59 -13.14
N TYR A 142 7.90 1.40 -12.06
CA TYR A 142 6.84 2.32 -11.68
C TYR A 142 7.32 3.76 -11.40
N HIS A 143 8.52 4.15 -11.88
CA HIS A 143 9.08 5.48 -11.67
C HIS A 143 8.13 6.62 -12.08
N GLU A 144 7.31 6.43 -13.11
CA GLU A 144 6.33 7.44 -13.52
C GLU A 144 5.35 7.80 -12.39
N TYR A 145 4.87 6.81 -11.63
CA TYR A 145 3.97 7.04 -10.50
C TYR A 145 4.72 7.51 -9.25
N ILE A 146 5.99 7.11 -9.09
CA ILE A 146 6.82 7.48 -7.95
C ILE A 146 7.27 8.94 -8.06
N ASP A 147 7.72 9.38 -9.24
CA ASP A 147 8.36 10.66 -9.44
C ASP A 147 7.38 11.79 -9.78
N HIS A 148 6.24 11.45 -10.42
CA HIS A 148 5.39 12.46 -11.01
C HIS A 148 4.05 12.62 -10.33
N TYR A 149 3.31 11.54 -10.07
CA TYR A 149 1.94 11.73 -9.63
C TYR A 149 1.23 10.48 -9.11
N ASP A 150 0.77 10.56 -7.85
CA ASP A 150 -0.28 9.70 -7.30
C ASP A 150 -1.62 10.46 -7.42
N PRO A 151 -2.61 9.98 -8.20
CA PRO A 151 -3.87 10.69 -8.42
C PRO A 151 -4.72 10.87 -7.16
N TYR A 152 -4.43 10.13 -6.10
CA TYR A 152 -5.12 10.20 -4.81
C TYR A 152 -4.35 11.00 -3.76
N TYR A 153 -3.17 11.56 -4.12
CA TYR A 153 -2.32 12.33 -3.23
C TYR A 153 -2.01 13.71 -3.82
N ASN A 154 -2.44 14.77 -3.14
CA ASN A 154 -2.29 16.13 -3.65
C ASN A 154 -0.80 16.48 -3.83
N PRO A 155 -0.37 17.03 -5.00
CA PRO A 155 1.03 17.37 -5.27
C PRO A 155 1.61 18.45 -4.35
N HIS A 156 0.79 19.18 -3.60
CA HIS A 156 1.24 20.14 -2.60
C HIS A 156 1.57 19.50 -1.24
N PHE A 157 1.23 18.23 -1.03
CA PHE A 157 1.68 17.50 0.14
C PHE A 157 3.14 17.06 -0.03
N ASN A 158 3.86 16.96 1.10
CA ASN A 158 5.23 16.47 1.08
C ASN A 158 5.28 14.95 0.84
N ASN A 159 6.37 14.49 0.23
CA ASN A 159 6.62 13.07 -0.04
C ASN A 159 7.64 12.45 0.94
N LEU A 160 7.98 13.16 2.01
CA LEU A 160 8.95 12.68 3.00
C LEU A 160 8.27 11.88 4.12
N PHE A 161 7.01 12.20 4.41
CA PHE A 161 6.26 11.58 5.51
C PHE A 161 4.86 11.20 5.05
N GLU A 162 4.32 10.15 5.67
CA GLU A 162 2.98 9.61 5.39
C GLU A 162 1.85 10.38 6.10
N ASN A 163 2.01 11.69 6.33
CA ASN A 163 1.17 12.50 7.23
C ASN A 163 0.35 13.59 6.54
N PHE A 164 0.30 13.63 5.22
CA PHE A 164 -0.41 14.66 4.44
C PHE A 164 -0.01 16.11 4.79
N GLY A 165 1.20 16.31 5.33
CA GLY A 165 1.74 17.64 5.60
C GLY A 165 2.00 18.40 4.30
N LEU A 166 1.85 19.72 4.32
CA LEU A 166 2.20 20.59 3.19
C LEU A 166 3.72 20.62 2.97
N LYS A 167 4.13 20.89 1.73
CA LYS A 167 5.51 21.14 1.34
C LYS A 167 6.04 22.43 1.95
#